data_86027355d4ffd68b18e26f1a8db475de
#
_entry.id   86027355d4ffd68b18e26f1a8db475de
#
_cell.length_a   1.000
_cell.length_b   1.000
_cell.length_c   1.000
_cell.angle_alpha   90.00
_cell.angle_beta   90.00
_cell.angle_gamma   90.00
#
_symmetry.space_group_name_H-M   'P 1'
#
loop_
_entity.id
_entity.type
_entity.pdbx_description
1 polymer ?
#
loop_
_entity_poly.entity_id
_entity_poly.type
_entity_poly.pdbx_seq_one_letter_code
_entity_poly.pdbx_strand_id
1 'polypeptide(L)'
;MTPRRIRKMQTTSQSTHPLAIRRGKITRPQKVVIYGPEGVGKSTLADQTPEPVFLDTEGGTHHLDVARLDAANTWEEITATVTQLAKADHPFKTLVIDTADWLEKRLIEHLCRKANKDSIEDFGYGKGWVLLTEEFARFLNSLDTLLGRGIHVVFLAHATVKKFEAPDQAGSYDRFELKLSKQVAPLVKEWADVVLFANYVTKVAEKDNGKMRGIGGKERVLFATHTAAYDAKNRHGLADKLAFSIEALAPVFGDAKSSAPKSVPTESLTDRVFAAFQHKADMANVVDFLVARGQLSYTQEGPLESIDNLEPTYAARMLSDPDRFVSAVTEWVAANQKEGTV
;
A
#
# COMPACT_ATOMS: atom_id res chain seq x y z
N MET A 1 -50.82 -34.78 -31.98
CA MET A 1 -49.81 -35.60 -31.30
C MET A 1 -48.62 -34.73 -30.96
N THR A 2 -48.49 -34.34 -29.70
CA THR A 2 -47.46 -33.43 -29.19
C THR A 2 -46.39 -34.27 -28.49
N PRO A 3 -45.07 -34.09 -28.77
CA PRO A 3 -44.04 -34.91 -28.16
C PRO A 3 -43.76 -34.47 -26.70
N ARG A 4 -43.80 -35.45 -25.79
CA ARG A 4 -43.43 -35.34 -24.37
C ARG A 4 -41.97 -34.98 -24.22
N ARG A 5 -41.68 -33.82 -23.56
CA ARG A 5 -40.35 -33.45 -23.08
C ARG A 5 -39.93 -34.37 -21.94
N ILE A 6 -38.88 -35.15 -22.17
CA ILE A 6 -38.20 -35.94 -21.11
C ILE A 6 -37.39 -34.96 -20.24
N ARG A 7 -37.81 -34.80 -19.01
CA ARG A 7 -37.09 -34.03 -17.94
C ARG A 7 -35.93 -34.90 -17.46
N LYS A 8 -34.69 -34.53 -17.82
CA LYS A 8 -33.50 -35.13 -17.22
C LYS A 8 -33.49 -34.83 -15.73
N MET A 9 -33.71 -35.85 -14.92
CA MET A 9 -33.44 -35.82 -13.46
C MET A 9 -31.94 -35.68 -13.29
N GLN A 10 -31.50 -34.56 -12.71
CA GLN A 10 -30.17 -34.44 -12.15
C GLN A 10 -30.11 -35.29 -10.89
N THR A 11 -29.42 -36.41 -10.95
CA THR A 11 -29.04 -37.23 -9.82
C THR A 11 -27.98 -36.44 -9.02
N THR A 12 -28.39 -35.81 -7.96
CA THR A 12 -27.49 -35.37 -6.88
C THR A 12 -26.89 -36.61 -6.24
N SER A 13 -25.64 -36.91 -6.55
CA SER A 13 -24.88 -37.93 -5.85
C SER A 13 -24.66 -37.48 -4.40
N GLN A 14 -25.46 -37.98 -3.50
CA GLN A 14 -25.19 -37.86 -2.06
C GLN A 14 -23.91 -38.65 -1.78
N SER A 15 -22.90 -37.93 -1.27
CA SER A 15 -21.64 -38.54 -0.80
C SER A 15 -21.92 -39.47 0.37
N THR A 16 -21.70 -40.75 0.17
CA THR A 16 -21.89 -41.80 1.19
C THR A 16 -20.69 -41.95 2.13
N HIS A 17 -19.77 -40.98 2.16
CA HIS A 17 -18.62 -41.03 3.07
C HIS A 17 -18.98 -40.44 4.45
N PRO A 18 -18.69 -41.16 5.54
CA PRO A 18 -18.92 -40.70 6.92
C PRO A 18 -18.04 -39.47 7.29
N LEU A 19 -17.04 -39.16 6.47
CA LEU A 19 -16.17 -38.00 6.62
C LEU A 19 -16.49 -36.96 5.53
N ALA A 20 -16.65 -35.70 5.91
CA ALA A 20 -16.84 -34.59 4.98
C ALA A 20 -15.50 -34.27 4.29
N ILE A 21 -15.19 -34.95 3.19
CA ILE A 21 -13.96 -34.77 2.43
C ILE A 21 -14.19 -33.70 1.35
N ARG A 22 -13.41 -32.61 1.39
CA ARG A 22 -13.36 -31.59 0.35
C ARG A 22 -12.09 -31.79 -0.48
N ARG A 23 -12.20 -31.71 -1.81
CA ARG A 23 -11.09 -31.79 -2.76
C ARG A 23 -11.01 -30.52 -3.60
N GLY A 24 -9.81 -30.18 -4.04
CA GLY A 24 -9.57 -29.01 -4.91
C GLY A 24 -9.10 -27.79 -4.15
N LYS A 25 -8.85 -26.71 -4.90
CA LYS A 25 -8.47 -25.40 -4.32
C LYS A 25 -9.68 -24.78 -3.64
N ILE A 26 -9.47 -24.23 -2.45
CA ILE A 26 -10.49 -23.51 -1.70
C ILE A 26 -10.20 -22.02 -1.86
N THR A 27 -11.09 -21.31 -2.52
CA THR A 27 -11.05 -19.83 -2.58
C THR A 27 -11.50 -19.30 -1.23
N ARG A 28 -10.63 -18.52 -0.59
CA ARG A 28 -10.90 -17.87 0.70
C ARG A 28 -10.18 -16.51 0.74
N PRO A 29 -10.58 -15.59 1.62
CA PRO A 29 -9.80 -14.40 1.91
C PRO A 29 -8.39 -14.75 2.37
N GLN A 30 -7.44 -13.85 2.09
CA GLN A 30 -6.02 -14.11 2.27
C GLN A 30 -5.45 -13.32 3.45
N LYS A 31 -4.41 -13.89 4.05
CA LYS A 31 -3.56 -13.30 5.07
C LYS A 31 -2.28 -12.83 4.41
N VAL A 32 -2.13 -11.52 4.28
CA VAL A 32 -1.02 -10.90 3.51
C VAL A 32 -0.17 -10.06 4.44
N VAL A 33 1.14 -10.16 4.31
CA VAL A 33 2.10 -9.28 4.98
C VAL A 33 2.90 -8.56 3.91
N ILE A 34 2.94 -7.23 3.99
CA ILE A 34 3.78 -6.38 3.12
C ILE A 34 4.72 -5.61 4.02
N TYR A 35 6.01 -5.88 3.93
CA TYR A 35 7.00 -5.19 4.74
C TYR A 35 8.09 -4.55 3.88
N GLY A 36 8.71 -3.51 4.41
CA GLY A 36 9.75 -2.77 3.67
C GLY A 36 10.13 -1.46 4.37
N PRO A 37 11.06 -0.69 3.79
CA PRO A 37 11.49 0.57 4.36
C PRO A 37 10.34 1.56 4.51
N GLU A 38 10.53 2.54 5.39
CA GLU A 38 9.62 3.66 5.56
C GLU A 38 9.51 4.46 4.25
N GLY A 39 8.32 5.00 3.96
CA GLY A 39 8.09 5.81 2.76
C GLY A 39 8.03 5.05 1.43
N VAL A 40 8.17 3.72 1.39
CA VAL A 40 8.08 2.96 0.12
C VAL A 40 6.68 2.93 -0.48
N GLY A 41 5.65 3.36 0.27
CA GLY A 41 4.26 3.46 -0.20
C GLY A 41 3.38 2.26 0.17
N LYS A 42 3.69 1.54 1.23
CA LYS A 42 2.92 0.35 1.68
C LYS A 42 1.44 0.68 1.92
N SER A 43 1.15 1.75 2.66
CA SER A 43 -0.23 2.18 2.98
C SER A 43 -1.01 2.57 1.71
N THR A 44 -0.37 3.30 0.78
CA THR A 44 -0.96 3.66 -0.52
C THR A 44 -1.26 2.42 -1.38
N LEU A 45 -0.41 1.39 -1.32
CA LEU A 45 -0.68 0.11 -2.01
C LEU A 45 -1.83 -0.63 -1.35
N ALA A 46 -1.88 -0.67 -0.02
CA ALA A 46 -2.93 -1.36 0.72
C ALA A 46 -4.31 -0.70 0.56
N ASP A 47 -4.37 0.62 0.33
CA ASP A 47 -5.61 1.34 0.01
C ASP A 47 -6.27 0.87 -1.29
N GLN A 48 -5.50 0.29 -2.20
CA GLN A 48 -6.00 -0.25 -3.47
C GLN A 48 -6.53 -1.69 -3.35
N THR A 49 -6.50 -2.31 -2.17
CA THR A 49 -7.09 -3.62 -1.93
C THR A 49 -8.63 -3.55 -1.98
N PRO A 50 -9.35 -4.68 -2.12
CA PRO A 50 -10.81 -4.67 -2.17
C PRO A 50 -11.44 -4.06 -0.91
N GLU A 51 -12.21 -2.96 -1.05
CA GLU A 51 -12.95 -2.27 0.02
C GLU A 51 -12.18 -2.23 1.36
N PRO A 52 -11.06 -1.50 1.43
CA PRO A 52 -10.19 -1.52 2.60
C PRO A 52 -10.76 -0.69 3.75
N VAL A 53 -10.48 -1.14 4.98
CA VAL A 53 -10.61 -0.36 6.20
C VAL A 53 -9.32 -0.47 7.00
N PHE A 54 -8.79 0.66 7.47
CA PHE A 54 -7.53 0.72 8.18
C PHE A 54 -7.70 0.69 9.69
N LEU A 55 -6.92 -0.15 10.35
CA LEU A 55 -6.60 -0.08 11.76
C LEU A 55 -5.22 0.56 11.87
N ASP A 56 -5.19 1.89 12.02
CA ASP A 56 -3.98 2.69 12.07
C ASP A 56 -3.41 2.71 13.49
N THR A 57 -2.41 1.86 13.74
CA THR A 57 -1.76 1.73 15.05
C THR A 57 -0.58 2.68 15.24
N GLU A 58 -0.09 3.27 14.14
CA GLU A 58 1.06 4.19 14.10
C GLU A 58 0.63 5.66 14.08
N GLY A 59 -0.55 5.97 13.52
CA GLY A 59 -1.01 7.33 13.26
C GLY A 59 -0.45 7.90 11.95
N GLY A 60 -0.03 7.04 11.02
CA GLY A 60 0.64 7.43 9.77
C GLY A 60 -0.29 7.72 8.59
N THR A 61 -1.59 7.39 8.67
CA THR A 61 -2.49 7.42 7.52
C THR A 61 -3.24 8.74 7.31
N HIS A 62 -3.02 9.76 8.13
CA HIS A 62 -3.79 11.03 8.11
C HIS A 62 -3.81 11.75 6.76
N HIS A 63 -2.78 11.55 5.94
CA HIS A 63 -2.64 12.15 4.61
C HIS A 63 -3.34 11.35 3.49
N LEU A 64 -3.91 10.18 3.81
CA LEU A 64 -4.61 9.33 2.85
C LEU A 64 -6.13 9.53 2.99
N ASP A 65 -6.86 9.47 1.88
CA ASP A 65 -8.33 9.43 1.89
C ASP A 65 -8.80 7.98 1.99
N VAL A 66 -8.79 7.42 3.20
CA VAL A 66 -9.11 6.02 3.49
C VAL A 66 -10.13 5.88 4.62
N ALA A 67 -10.92 4.81 4.59
CA ALA A 67 -11.75 4.43 5.73
C ALA A 67 -10.86 3.96 6.89
N ARG A 68 -11.09 4.51 8.09
CA ARG A 68 -10.34 4.17 9.31
C ARG A 68 -11.29 3.68 10.39
N LEU A 69 -10.82 2.71 11.15
CA LEU A 69 -11.45 2.34 12.42
C LEU A 69 -10.97 3.32 13.49
N ASP A 70 -11.92 3.96 14.17
CA ASP A 70 -11.61 4.81 15.32
C ASP A 70 -11.03 3.95 16.44
N ALA A 71 -10.06 4.51 17.17
CA ALA A 71 -9.41 3.91 18.33
C ALA A 71 -8.50 2.70 18.05
N ALA A 72 -7.21 2.97 17.88
CA ALA A 72 -6.15 1.96 17.85
C ALA A 72 -5.03 2.28 18.86
N ASN A 73 -5.38 2.98 19.96
CA ASN A 73 -4.40 3.50 20.90
C ASN A 73 -4.02 2.49 21.98
N THR A 74 -4.93 1.59 22.33
CA THR A 74 -4.72 0.55 23.34
C THR A 74 -4.97 -0.83 22.77
N TRP A 75 -4.35 -1.85 23.35
CA TRP A 75 -4.57 -3.25 22.95
C TRP A 75 -6.02 -3.69 23.14
N GLU A 76 -6.66 -3.22 24.19
CA GLU A 76 -8.06 -3.48 24.50
C GLU A 76 -8.99 -2.91 23.42
N GLU A 77 -8.76 -1.67 23.00
CA GLU A 77 -9.52 -1.02 21.92
C GLU A 77 -9.31 -1.75 20.59
N ILE A 78 -8.06 -2.10 20.26
CA ILE A 78 -7.71 -2.85 19.05
C ILE A 78 -8.47 -4.17 18.99
N THR A 79 -8.43 -4.96 20.07
CA THR A 79 -9.08 -6.29 20.12
C THR A 79 -10.61 -6.18 20.11
N ALA A 80 -11.17 -5.17 20.79
CA ALA A 80 -12.60 -4.88 20.76
C ALA A 80 -13.05 -4.46 19.36
N THR A 81 -12.31 -3.59 18.69
CA THR A 81 -12.61 -3.10 17.34
C THR A 81 -12.57 -4.24 16.30
N VAL A 82 -11.55 -5.12 16.35
CA VAL A 82 -11.50 -6.32 15.51
C VAL A 82 -12.70 -7.25 15.76
N THR A 83 -13.07 -7.43 17.04
CA THR A 83 -14.24 -8.24 17.41
C THR A 83 -15.53 -7.62 16.89
N GLN A 84 -15.67 -6.31 16.96
CA GLN A 84 -16.82 -5.58 16.45
C GLN A 84 -16.90 -5.66 14.93
N LEU A 85 -15.80 -5.48 14.22
CA LEU A 85 -15.70 -5.63 12.77
C LEU A 85 -16.13 -7.04 12.34
N ALA A 86 -15.73 -8.08 13.08
CA ALA A 86 -16.13 -9.46 12.80
C ALA A 86 -17.64 -9.71 12.98
N LYS A 87 -18.37 -8.89 13.75
CA LYS A 87 -19.79 -9.07 14.06
C LYS A 87 -20.71 -8.15 13.29
N ALA A 88 -20.28 -6.92 13.04
CA ALA A 88 -21.09 -5.89 12.39
C ALA A 88 -21.38 -6.23 10.93
N ASP A 89 -22.43 -5.62 10.38
CA ASP A 89 -22.67 -5.60 8.94
C ASP A 89 -22.02 -4.36 8.34
N HIS A 90 -21.17 -4.55 7.34
CA HIS A 90 -20.38 -3.49 6.72
C HIS A 90 -19.91 -3.90 5.32
N PRO A 91 -19.56 -2.95 4.43
CA PRO A 91 -19.15 -3.24 3.06
C PRO A 91 -17.68 -3.70 2.92
N PHE A 92 -16.85 -3.54 3.96
CA PHE A 92 -15.41 -3.75 3.89
C PHE A 92 -15.05 -5.22 3.58
N LYS A 93 -14.04 -5.39 2.72
CA LYS A 93 -13.51 -6.69 2.28
C LYS A 93 -12.05 -6.90 2.67
N THR A 94 -11.37 -5.87 3.16
CA THR A 94 -9.99 -5.95 3.61
C THR A 94 -9.81 -5.16 4.90
N LEU A 95 -9.29 -5.80 5.94
CA LEU A 95 -8.74 -5.12 7.11
C LEU A 95 -7.24 -4.90 6.89
N VAL A 96 -6.81 -3.66 6.90
CA VAL A 96 -5.40 -3.26 6.83
C VAL A 96 -4.93 -2.85 8.23
N ILE A 97 -3.91 -3.50 8.75
CA ILE A 97 -3.28 -3.14 10.03
C ILE A 97 -1.96 -2.43 9.72
N ASP A 98 -1.89 -1.14 10.01
CA ASP A 98 -0.79 -0.23 9.69
C ASP A 98 -0.23 0.43 10.97
N THR A 99 0.82 -0.12 11.58
CA THR A 99 1.68 -1.25 11.19
C THR A 99 1.75 -2.34 12.27
N ALA A 100 2.22 -3.53 11.88
CA ALA A 100 2.37 -4.67 12.79
C ALA A 100 3.40 -4.42 13.92
N ASP A 101 4.44 -3.66 13.66
CA ASP A 101 5.46 -3.30 14.64
C ASP A 101 4.91 -2.34 15.71
N TRP A 102 4.04 -1.42 15.36
CA TRP A 102 3.32 -0.60 16.32
C TRP A 102 2.24 -1.39 17.06
N LEU A 103 1.58 -2.33 16.38
CA LEU A 103 0.65 -3.26 17.01
C LEU A 103 1.35 -4.08 18.11
N GLU A 104 2.53 -4.64 17.83
CA GLU A 104 3.34 -5.37 18.81
C GLU A 104 3.70 -4.46 20.01
N LYS A 105 4.07 -3.22 19.75
CA LYS A 105 4.37 -2.24 20.81
C LYS A 105 3.15 -1.99 21.71
N ARG A 106 1.92 -1.85 21.14
CA ARG A 106 0.69 -1.70 21.95
C ARG A 106 0.44 -2.91 22.84
N LEU A 107 0.74 -4.11 22.36
CA LEU A 107 0.63 -5.30 23.20
C LEU A 107 1.67 -5.33 24.33
N ILE A 108 2.92 -4.97 24.06
CA ILE A 108 3.96 -4.85 25.10
C ILE A 108 3.53 -3.85 26.17
N GLU A 109 3.07 -2.66 25.78
CA GLU A 109 2.56 -1.62 26.68
C GLU A 109 1.39 -2.14 27.54
N HIS A 110 0.45 -2.89 26.94
CA HIS A 110 -0.66 -3.52 27.66
C HIS A 110 -0.18 -4.52 28.71
N LEU A 111 0.72 -5.44 28.33
CA LEU A 111 1.24 -6.46 29.24
C LEU A 111 1.99 -5.84 30.43
N CYS A 112 2.84 -4.85 30.15
CA CYS A 112 3.59 -4.14 31.17
C CYS A 112 2.65 -3.40 32.12
N ARG A 113 1.69 -2.64 31.60
CA ARG A 113 0.70 -1.93 32.41
C ARG A 113 -0.12 -2.88 33.30
N LYS A 114 -0.60 -4.00 32.74
CA LYS A 114 -1.41 -5.00 33.45
C LYS A 114 -0.64 -5.67 34.60
N ALA A 115 0.67 -5.84 34.45
CA ALA A 115 1.53 -6.46 35.46
C ALA A 115 2.24 -5.43 36.35
N ASN A 116 1.98 -4.12 36.19
CA ASN A 116 2.67 -3.04 36.86
C ASN A 116 4.21 -3.16 36.72
N LYS A 117 4.66 -3.27 35.46
CA LYS A 117 6.07 -3.38 35.06
C LYS A 117 6.43 -2.22 34.14
N ASP A 118 7.66 -1.76 34.19
CA ASP A 118 8.16 -0.66 33.35
C ASP A 118 8.58 -1.17 31.96
N SER A 119 9.03 -2.43 31.88
CA SER A 119 9.48 -3.05 30.64
C SER A 119 9.10 -4.52 30.54
N ILE A 120 9.15 -5.07 29.32
CA ILE A 120 8.91 -6.51 29.07
C ILE A 120 9.99 -7.38 29.74
N GLU A 121 11.19 -6.87 29.93
CA GLU A 121 12.30 -7.57 30.57
C GLU A 121 12.08 -7.73 32.09
N ASP A 122 11.31 -6.84 32.73
CA ASP A 122 11.03 -6.86 34.16
C ASP A 122 10.17 -8.02 34.63
N PHE A 123 9.61 -8.78 33.67
CA PHE A 123 8.95 -10.07 33.97
C PHE A 123 9.94 -11.14 34.37
N GLY A 124 11.22 -10.97 34.07
CA GLY A 124 12.31 -11.89 34.42
C GLY A 124 12.29 -13.20 33.63
N TYR A 125 13.48 -13.75 33.44
CA TYR A 125 13.68 -15.06 32.76
C TYR A 125 12.92 -15.24 31.45
N GLY A 126 12.72 -14.17 30.67
CA GLY A 126 12.03 -14.20 29.38
C GLY A 126 10.52 -14.43 29.45
N LYS A 127 9.90 -14.44 30.63
CA LYS A 127 8.44 -14.66 30.79
C LYS A 127 7.60 -13.62 30.07
N GLY A 128 8.03 -12.35 30.03
CA GLY A 128 7.33 -11.31 29.29
C GLY A 128 7.22 -11.63 27.80
N TRP A 129 8.26 -12.14 27.21
CA TRP A 129 8.29 -12.55 25.81
C TRP A 129 7.41 -13.77 25.52
N VAL A 130 7.29 -14.71 26.47
CA VAL A 130 6.34 -15.82 26.36
C VAL A 130 4.91 -15.31 26.36
N LEU A 131 4.56 -14.42 27.30
CA LEU A 131 3.23 -13.81 27.37
C LEU A 131 2.89 -13.03 26.10
N LEU A 132 3.87 -12.26 25.58
CA LEU A 132 3.73 -11.52 24.31
C LEU A 132 3.40 -12.49 23.17
N THR A 133 4.15 -13.58 23.05
CA THR A 133 3.97 -14.59 22.01
C THR A 133 2.59 -15.23 22.06
N GLU A 134 2.16 -15.63 23.26
CA GLU A 134 0.85 -16.27 23.46
C GLU A 134 -0.31 -15.30 23.12
N GLU A 135 -0.22 -14.06 23.59
CA GLU A 135 -1.28 -13.08 23.37
C GLU A 135 -1.35 -12.64 21.90
N PHE A 136 -0.18 -12.46 21.27
CA PHE A 136 -0.14 -12.15 19.85
C PHE A 136 -0.68 -13.31 18.99
N ALA A 137 -0.38 -14.56 19.36
CA ALA A 137 -0.95 -15.75 18.72
C ALA A 137 -2.48 -15.81 18.87
N ARG A 138 -3.03 -15.46 20.06
CA ARG A 138 -4.49 -15.35 20.26
C ARG A 138 -5.09 -14.27 19.36
N PHE A 139 -4.42 -13.14 19.22
CA PHE A 139 -4.86 -12.09 18.32
C PHE A 139 -4.88 -12.55 16.85
N LEU A 140 -3.82 -13.20 16.37
CA LEU A 140 -3.79 -13.77 15.01
C LEU A 140 -4.94 -14.76 14.78
N ASN A 141 -5.24 -15.61 15.76
CA ASN A 141 -6.37 -16.54 15.70
C ASN A 141 -7.72 -15.79 15.67
N SER A 142 -7.85 -14.66 16.37
CA SER A 142 -9.07 -13.86 16.32
C SER A 142 -9.32 -13.25 14.94
N LEU A 143 -8.26 -12.89 14.21
CA LEU A 143 -8.34 -12.40 12.83
C LEU A 143 -8.86 -13.48 11.86
N ASP A 144 -8.69 -14.76 12.17
CA ASP A 144 -9.21 -15.85 11.34
C ASP A 144 -10.75 -15.86 11.27
N THR A 145 -11.44 -15.23 12.24
CA THR A 145 -12.89 -15.01 12.18
C THR A 145 -13.30 -14.07 11.05
N LEU A 146 -12.46 -13.10 10.71
CA LEU A 146 -12.67 -12.17 9.60
C LEU A 146 -12.60 -12.89 8.24
N LEU A 147 -11.66 -13.84 8.11
CA LEU A 147 -11.57 -14.67 6.89
C LEU A 147 -12.86 -15.48 6.69
N GLY A 148 -13.45 -16.00 7.78
CA GLY A 148 -14.76 -16.68 7.74
C GLY A 148 -15.91 -15.77 7.25
N ARG A 149 -15.77 -14.45 7.38
CA ARG A 149 -16.70 -13.41 6.92
C ARG A 149 -16.41 -12.92 5.49
N GLY A 150 -15.40 -13.45 4.83
CA GLY A 150 -15.01 -13.01 3.48
C GLY A 150 -14.07 -11.80 3.47
N ILE A 151 -13.40 -11.49 4.59
CA ILE A 151 -12.55 -10.32 4.75
C ILE A 151 -11.08 -10.74 4.72
N HIS A 152 -10.30 -10.15 3.81
CA HIS A 152 -8.84 -10.29 3.78
C HIS A 152 -8.21 -9.56 4.96
N VAL A 153 -7.04 -10.02 5.41
CA VAL A 153 -6.25 -9.31 6.41
C VAL A 153 -4.88 -9.00 5.84
N VAL A 154 -4.53 -7.71 5.85
CA VAL A 154 -3.25 -7.19 5.36
C VAL A 154 -2.49 -6.57 6.52
N PHE A 155 -1.34 -7.12 6.88
CA PHE A 155 -0.38 -6.48 7.76
C PHE A 155 0.64 -5.68 6.96
N LEU A 156 0.77 -4.42 7.28
CA LEU A 156 1.91 -3.61 6.89
C LEU A 156 2.94 -3.64 8.01
N ALA A 157 4.22 -3.71 7.67
CA ALA A 157 5.30 -3.68 8.65
C ALA A 157 6.52 -2.94 8.12
N HIS A 158 7.32 -2.39 9.00
CA HIS A 158 8.63 -1.87 8.64
C HIS A 158 9.64 -2.99 8.46
N ALA A 159 10.70 -2.71 7.69
CA ALA A 159 11.85 -3.57 7.58
C ALA A 159 12.95 -3.10 8.54
N THR A 160 13.73 -4.04 9.04
CA THR A 160 14.98 -3.78 9.74
C THR A 160 16.09 -4.60 9.11
N VAL A 161 17.32 -4.11 9.15
CA VAL A 161 18.50 -4.87 8.72
C VAL A 161 19.09 -5.58 9.92
N LYS A 162 19.27 -6.90 9.82
CA LYS A 162 19.90 -7.70 10.86
C LYS A 162 21.05 -8.51 10.26
N LYS A 163 22.10 -8.70 11.04
CA LYS A 163 23.13 -9.69 10.73
C LYS A 163 22.57 -11.09 10.86
N PHE A 164 22.81 -11.90 9.85
CA PHE A 164 22.42 -13.30 9.77
C PHE A 164 23.66 -14.19 9.61
N GLU A 165 23.71 -15.24 10.42
CA GLU A 165 24.74 -16.27 10.35
C GLU A 165 24.04 -17.58 9.97
N ALA A 166 24.32 -18.09 8.78
CA ALA A 166 23.76 -19.36 8.36
C ALA A 166 24.56 -20.51 9.02
N PRO A 167 23.88 -21.52 9.59
CA PRO A 167 24.55 -22.61 10.33
C PRO A 167 25.48 -23.46 9.45
N ASP A 168 25.26 -23.44 8.14
CA ASP A 168 25.95 -24.24 7.11
C ASP A 168 27.02 -23.46 6.34
N GLN A 169 27.24 -22.17 6.67
CA GLN A 169 28.17 -21.30 5.97
C GLN A 169 29.06 -20.54 6.95
N ALA A 170 30.31 -20.33 6.58
CA ALA A 170 31.22 -19.48 7.34
C ALA A 170 30.96 -17.99 7.00
N GLY A 171 30.79 -17.17 8.00
CA GLY A 171 30.59 -15.73 7.87
C GLY A 171 29.16 -15.28 8.15
N SER A 172 29.00 -13.97 8.15
CA SER A 172 27.69 -13.32 8.37
C SER A 172 27.40 -12.35 7.24
N TYR A 173 26.12 -12.12 6.96
CA TYR A 173 25.66 -11.13 5.98
C TYR A 173 24.47 -10.36 6.52
N ASP A 174 24.23 -9.17 5.97
CA ASP A 174 23.10 -8.34 6.33
C ASP A 174 21.84 -8.77 5.57
N ARG A 175 20.72 -8.82 6.30
CA ARG A 175 19.43 -9.26 5.78
C ARG A 175 18.31 -8.35 6.23
N PHE A 176 17.36 -8.08 5.33
CA PHE A 176 16.11 -7.41 5.67
C PHE A 176 15.13 -8.39 6.33
N GLU A 177 14.63 -8.03 7.47
CA GLU A 177 13.61 -8.76 8.22
C GLU A 177 12.46 -7.85 8.63
N LEU A 178 11.31 -8.45 9.00
CA LEU A 178 10.23 -7.71 9.62
C LEU A 178 10.75 -7.05 10.92
N LYS A 179 10.39 -5.79 11.13
CA LYS A 179 10.73 -5.03 12.35
C LYS A 179 9.81 -5.46 13.50
N LEU A 180 9.86 -6.73 13.82
CA LEU A 180 9.17 -7.37 14.94
C LEU A 180 10.19 -8.04 15.85
N SER A 181 9.77 -8.38 17.07
CA SER A 181 10.60 -9.16 17.97
C SER A 181 10.92 -10.53 17.37
N LYS A 182 12.00 -11.15 17.84
CA LYS A 182 12.41 -12.51 17.42
C LYS A 182 11.37 -13.57 17.75
N GLN A 183 10.43 -13.30 18.64
CA GLN A 183 9.35 -14.17 19.06
C GLN A 183 8.12 -14.02 18.14
N VAL A 184 7.73 -12.79 17.79
CA VAL A 184 6.51 -12.50 17.03
C VAL A 184 6.74 -12.60 15.52
N ALA A 185 7.91 -12.22 15.01
CA ALA A 185 8.18 -12.28 13.57
C ALA A 185 7.94 -13.67 12.94
N PRO A 186 8.37 -14.81 13.54
CA PRO A 186 8.07 -16.14 13.03
C PRO A 186 6.56 -16.43 12.99
N LEU A 187 5.82 -16.08 14.06
CA LEU A 187 4.38 -16.30 14.13
C LEU A 187 3.64 -15.60 12.98
N VAL A 188 3.97 -14.34 12.71
CA VAL A 188 3.35 -13.55 11.64
C VAL A 188 3.68 -14.16 10.27
N LYS A 189 4.94 -14.57 10.04
CA LYS A 189 5.36 -15.21 8.79
C LYS A 189 4.70 -16.58 8.57
N GLU A 190 4.55 -17.38 9.62
CA GLU A 190 3.89 -18.69 9.55
C GLU A 190 2.38 -18.54 9.29
N TRP A 191 1.74 -17.62 10.01
CA TRP A 191 0.31 -17.33 9.89
C TRP A 191 -0.08 -16.80 8.52
N ALA A 192 0.75 -15.97 7.88
CA ALA A 192 0.48 -15.38 6.57
C ALA A 192 0.44 -16.42 5.44
N ASP A 193 -0.44 -16.20 4.45
CA ASP A 193 -0.47 -16.96 3.19
C ASP A 193 0.55 -16.38 2.20
N VAL A 194 0.76 -15.06 2.25
CA VAL A 194 1.69 -14.31 1.40
C VAL A 194 2.50 -13.35 2.25
N VAL A 195 3.82 -13.32 2.06
CA VAL A 195 4.75 -12.34 2.63
C VAL A 195 5.51 -11.70 1.49
N LEU A 196 5.38 -10.39 1.34
CA LEU A 196 5.99 -9.59 0.29
C LEU A 196 7.00 -8.62 0.87
N PHE A 197 8.19 -8.59 0.31
CA PHE A 197 9.18 -7.57 0.62
C PHE A 197 9.08 -6.43 -0.40
N ALA A 198 8.71 -5.25 0.06
CA ALA A 198 8.62 -4.03 -0.73
C ALA A 198 9.94 -3.27 -0.63
N ASN A 199 10.55 -2.90 -1.76
CA ASN A 199 11.79 -2.14 -1.75
C ASN A 199 11.97 -1.29 -3.00
N TYR A 200 12.94 -0.39 -2.95
CA TYR A 200 13.41 0.36 -4.09
C TYR A 200 14.45 -0.45 -4.88
N VAL A 201 14.42 -0.33 -6.21
CA VAL A 201 15.47 -0.88 -7.05
C VAL A 201 16.70 0.03 -6.98
N THR A 202 17.73 -0.46 -6.30
CA THR A 202 19.03 0.22 -6.22
C THR A 202 20.12 -0.62 -6.88
N LYS A 203 21.03 0.04 -7.57
CA LYS A 203 22.27 -0.56 -8.09
C LYS A 203 23.44 0.03 -7.33
N VAL A 204 24.44 -0.77 -7.07
CA VAL A 204 25.69 -0.29 -6.48
C VAL A 204 26.69 -0.17 -7.63
N ALA A 205 27.27 1.01 -7.80
CA ALA A 205 28.31 1.25 -8.78
C ALA A 205 29.56 1.79 -8.08
N GLU A 206 30.70 1.39 -8.58
CA GLU A 206 32.00 1.89 -8.12
C GLU A 206 32.28 3.28 -8.72
N LYS A 207 32.79 4.19 -7.89
CA LYS A 207 33.30 5.49 -8.33
C LYS A 207 34.78 5.38 -8.69
N ASP A 208 35.27 6.37 -9.47
CA ASP A 208 36.67 6.48 -9.91
C ASP A 208 37.72 6.39 -8.79
N ASN A 209 37.31 6.53 -7.54
CA ASN A 209 38.19 6.45 -6.36
C ASN A 209 38.01 5.15 -5.55
N GLY A 210 37.40 4.10 -6.14
CA GLY A 210 37.16 2.81 -5.48
C GLY A 210 36.04 2.81 -4.45
N LYS A 211 35.31 3.92 -4.25
CA LYS A 211 34.18 4.00 -3.32
C LYS A 211 32.88 3.55 -3.99
N MET A 212 32.15 2.68 -3.32
CA MET A 212 30.84 2.22 -3.78
C MET A 212 29.77 3.30 -3.58
N ARG A 213 28.88 3.48 -4.55
CA ARG A 213 27.74 4.39 -4.49
C ARG A 213 26.45 3.70 -4.91
N GLY A 214 25.37 3.89 -4.16
CA GLY A 214 24.03 3.50 -4.58
C GLY A 214 23.54 4.43 -5.72
N ILE A 215 23.02 3.83 -6.80
CA ILE A 215 22.38 4.51 -7.93
C ILE A 215 20.98 3.92 -8.11
N GLY A 216 19.98 4.75 -8.43
CA GLY A 216 18.59 4.35 -8.61
C GLY A 216 17.73 4.80 -7.42
N GLY A 217 16.75 3.96 -7.00
CA GLY A 217 15.89 4.26 -5.85
C GLY A 217 14.59 5.00 -6.19
N LYS A 218 14.24 5.16 -7.47
CA LYS A 218 12.93 5.67 -7.91
C LYS A 218 11.93 4.55 -8.19
N GLU A 219 12.37 3.46 -8.79
CA GLU A 219 11.54 2.29 -9.08
C GLU A 219 11.27 1.50 -7.80
N ARG A 220 9.99 1.20 -7.54
CA ARG A 220 9.54 0.38 -6.42
C ARG A 220 9.08 -0.98 -6.91
N VAL A 221 9.38 -2.02 -6.14
CA VAL A 221 9.03 -3.40 -6.49
C VAL A 221 8.57 -4.18 -5.26
N LEU A 222 7.85 -5.28 -5.51
CA LEU A 222 7.52 -6.29 -4.52
C LEU A 222 8.29 -7.57 -4.86
N PHE A 223 8.93 -8.16 -3.87
CA PHE A 223 9.57 -9.46 -3.98
C PHE A 223 8.71 -10.51 -3.28
N ALA A 224 8.39 -11.59 -3.99
CA ALA A 224 7.51 -12.65 -3.51
C ALA A 224 8.24 -13.98 -3.26
N THR A 225 9.53 -14.07 -3.59
CA THR A 225 10.37 -15.26 -3.38
C THR A 225 11.48 -14.96 -2.39
N HIS A 226 11.65 -15.87 -1.43
CA HIS A 226 12.69 -15.80 -0.41
C HIS A 226 14.10 -15.80 -1.04
N THR A 227 14.98 -14.98 -0.46
CA THR A 227 16.42 -14.94 -0.80
C THR A 227 17.26 -14.82 0.46
N ALA A 228 18.59 -14.88 0.32
CA ALA A 228 19.49 -14.57 1.43
C ALA A 228 19.30 -13.15 1.97
N ALA A 229 18.93 -12.18 1.12
CA ALA A 229 18.80 -10.77 1.49
C ALA A 229 17.48 -10.41 2.19
N TYR A 230 16.41 -11.19 2.02
CA TYR A 230 15.08 -10.91 2.60
C TYR A 230 14.21 -12.16 2.65
N ASP A 231 13.22 -12.14 3.56
CA ASP A 231 12.16 -13.15 3.61
C ASP A 231 11.03 -12.80 2.64
N ALA A 232 10.46 -13.83 2.01
CA ALA A 232 9.21 -13.75 1.27
C ALA A 232 8.51 -15.11 1.29
N LYS A 233 7.19 -15.11 1.06
CA LYS A 233 6.36 -16.32 1.03
C LYS A 233 5.26 -16.15 0.00
N ASN A 234 5.10 -17.13 -0.87
CA ASN A 234 4.16 -17.06 -1.98
C ASN A 234 3.47 -18.42 -2.18
N ARG A 235 2.16 -18.47 -1.94
CA ARG A 235 1.32 -19.65 -2.17
C ARG A 235 0.43 -19.53 -3.41
N HIS A 236 0.54 -18.40 -4.16
CA HIS A 236 -0.35 -18.05 -5.26
C HIS A 236 0.33 -18.10 -6.63
N GLY A 237 1.59 -18.52 -6.70
CA GLY A 237 2.33 -18.57 -7.97
C GLY A 237 2.67 -17.19 -8.54
N LEU A 238 2.83 -16.18 -7.67
CA LEU A 238 3.32 -14.87 -8.08
C LEU A 238 4.74 -14.99 -8.63
N ALA A 239 5.12 -14.11 -9.55
CA ALA A 239 6.50 -14.00 -10.02
C ALA A 239 7.44 -13.55 -8.88
N ASP A 240 8.74 -13.87 -8.99
CA ASP A 240 9.74 -13.55 -7.96
C ASP A 240 9.81 -12.06 -7.65
N LYS A 241 9.73 -11.22 -8.69
CA LYS A 241 9.71 -9.77 -8.64
C LYS A 241 8.48 -9.26 -9.38
N LEU A 242 7.72 -8.39 -8.71
CA LEU A 242 6.48 -7.81 -9.20
C LEU A 242 6.60 -6.29 -9.27
N ALA A 243 5.82 -5.68 -10.17
CA ALA A 243 5.57 -4.24 -10.11
C ALA A 243 4.93 -3.87 -8.75
N PHE A 244 5.24 -2.68 -8.25
CA PHE A 244 4.65 -2.17 -7.02
C PHE A 244 3.23 -1.63 -7.31
N SER A 245 2.31 -2.54 -7.57
CA SER A 245 0.92 -2.23 -7.90
C SER A 245 -0.04 -3.32 -7.41
N ILE A 246 -1.32 -2.97 -7.26
CA ILE A 246 -2.35 -3.92 -6.81
C ILE A 246 -2.69 -4.94 -7.90
N GLU A 247 -2.61 -4.56 -9.18
CA GLU A 247 -2.86 -5.45 -10.32
C GLU A 247 -1.90 -6.64 -10.31
N ALA A 248 -0.65 -6.41 -9.91
CA ALA A 248 0.33 -7.49 -9.74
C ALA A 248 -0.05 -8.49 -8.65
N LEU A 249 -0.96 -8.12 -7.74
CA LEU A 249 -1.48 -8.95 -6.65
C LEU A 249 -2.88 -9.54 -6.94
N ALA A 250 -3.39 -9.42 -8.17
CA ALA A 250 -4.67 -10.01 -8.58
C ALA A 250 -4.81 -11.52 -8.24
N PRO A 251 -3.77 -12.37 -8.36
CA PRO A 251 -3.86 -13.76 -7.93
C PRO A 251 -4.12 -13.96 -6.43
N VAL A 252 -3.84 -12.94 -5.59
CA VAL A 252 -4.01 -12.97 -4.13
C VAL A 252 -5.41 -12.50 -3.73
N PHE A 253 -5.88 -11.39 -4.31
CA PHE A 253 -7.14 -10.76 -3.92
C PHE A 253 -8.32 -11.13 -4.82
N GLY A 254 -8.12 -11.99 -5.83
CA GLY A 254 -9.06 -12.22 -6.92
C GLY A 254 -8.98 -11.07 -7.93
N ASP A 255 -9.85 -11.08 -8.94
CA ASP A 255 -10.06 -9.88 -9.72
C ASP A 255 -10.59 -8.82 -8.74
N ALA A 256 -9.63 -8.13 -8.08
CA ALA A 256 -9.92 -6.83 -7.52
C ALA A 256 -10.63 -6.13 -8.66
N LYS A 257 -11.93 -5.81 -8.50
CA LYS A 257 -12.50 -4.80 -9.37
C LYS A 257 -11.41 -3.75 -9.36
N SER A 258 -10.81 -3.51 -10.54
CA SER A 258 -10.18 -2.26 -10.79
C SER A 258 -11.17 -1.21 -10.25
N SER A 259 -11.12 -0.94 -8.96
CA SER A 259 -11.26 0.40 -8.53
C SER A 259 -10.10 1.00 -9.27
N ALA A 260 -10.36 1.45 -10.49
CA ALA A 260 -9.59 2.49 -11.09
C ALA A 260 -9.17 3.34 -9.88
N PRO A 261 -7.86 3.58 -9.62
CA PRO A 261 -7.48 4.38 -8.48
C PRO A 261 -8.61 5.38 -8.40
N LYS A 262 -9.30 5.48 -7.22
CA LYS A 262 -10.15 6.64 -7.04
C LYS A 262 -9.17 7.72 -7.37
N SER A 263 -9.19 8.11 -8.61
CA SER A 263 -8.55 9.30 -9.03
C SER A 263 -9.14 10.28 -8.03
N VAL A 264 -8.40 10.62 -7.00
CA VAL A 264 -8.30 12.03 -6.73
C VAL A 264 -8.21 12.55 -8.14
N PRO A 265 -9.25 13.22 -8.70
CA PRO A 265 -9.13 13.72 -10.03
C PRO A 265 -7.78 14.37 -9.96
N THR A 266 -6.77 13.77 -10.59
CA THR A 266 -5.53 14.45 -10.80
C THR A 266 -6.04 15.46 -11.78
N GLU A 267 -6.48 16.60 -11.20
CA GLU A 267 -6.87 17.75 -11.99
C GLU A 267 -5.81 17.78 -13.03
N SER A 268 -6.18 17.61 -14.28
CA SER A 268 -5.21 17.63 -15.37
C SER A 268 -4.37 18.89 -15.14
N LEU A 269 -3.16 18.91 -15.59
CA LEU A 269 -2.36 20.14 -15.47
C LEU A 269 -3.16 21.33 -15.99
N THR A 270 -3.95 21.10 -17.04
CA THR A 270 -4.93 22.05 -17.60
C THR A 270 -5.97 22.47 -16.57
N ASP A 271 -6.60 21.55 -15.83
CA ASP A 271 -7.60 21.88 -14.80
C ASP A 271 -6.99 22.71 -13.67
N ARG A 272 -5.78 22.35 -13.21
CA ARG A 272 -5.07 23.08 -12.17
C ARG A 272 -4.66 24.47 -12.59
N VAL A 273 -4.20 24.63 -13.83
CA VAL A 273 -3.88 25.92 -14.43
C VAL A 273 -5.14 26.75 -14.60
N PHE A 274 -6.22 26.13 -15.11
CA PHE A 274 -7.51 26.79 -15.26
C PHE A 274 -8.03 27.29 -13.91
N ALA A 275 -8.06 26.47 -12.88
CA ALA A 275 -8.49 26.84 -11.53
C ALA A 275 -7.64 27.98 -10.94
N ALA A 276 -6.33 27.99 -11.18
CA ALA A 276 -5.43 29.02 -10.67
C ALA A 276 -5.58 30.36 -11.39
N PHE A 277 -5.98 30.37 -12.67
CA PHE A 277 -5.92 31.56 -13.52
C PHE A 277 -7.26 32.04 -14.08
N GLN A 278 -8.33 31.23 -14.12
CA GLN A 278 -9.64 31.54 -14.75
C GLN A 278 -10.30 32.85 -14.31
N HIS A 279 -9.99 33.34 -13.11
CA HIS A 279 -10.51 34.58 -12.57
C HIS A 279 -9.48 35.73 -12.56
N LYS A 280 -8.26 35.47 -13.04
CA LYS A 280 -7.12 36.39 -12.95
C LYS A 280 -6.58 36.82 -14.31
N ALA A 281 -6.72 35.92 -15.32
CA ALA A 281 -6.25 36.17 -16.67
C ALA A 281 -7.12 35.47 -17.71
N ASP A 282 -7.16 36.00 -18.94
CA ASP A 282 -7.73 35.26 -20.07
C ASP A 282 -6.80 34.10 -20.43
N MET A 283 -7.36 32.88 -20.45
CA MET A 283 -6.60 31.66 -20.71
C MET A 283 -5.99 31.61 -22.11
N ALA A 284 -6.59 32.26 -23.09
CA ALA A 284 -5.99 32.41 -24.42
C ALA A 284 -4.68 33.21 -24.34
N ASN A 285 -4.67 34.29 -23.62
CA ASN A 285 -3.47 35.08 -23.39
C ASN A 285 -2.40 34.33 -22.61
N VAL A 286 -2.77 33.48 -21.67
CA VAL A 286 -1.84 32.59 -20.94
C VAL A 286 -1.16 31.61 -21.89
N VAL A 287 -1.92 30.96 -22.78
CA VAL A 287 -1.38 30.05 -23.77
C VAL A 287 -0.47 30.75 -24.77
N ASP A 288 -0.90 31.88 -25.31
CA ASP A 288 -0.12 32.69 -26.27
C ASP A 288 1.21 33.15 -25.65
N PHE A 289 1.18 33.59 -24.40
CA PHE A 289 2.39 33.95 -23.65
C PHE A 289 3.34 32.77 -23.51
N LEU A 290 2.83 31.56 -23.18
CA LEU A 290 3.64 30.34 -23.04
C LEU A 290 4.24 29.88 -24.37
N VAL A 291 3.49 30.03 -25.47
CA VAL A 291 3.99 29.76 -26.83
C VAL A 291 5.07 30.76 -27.21
N ALA A 292 4.84 32.06 -26.98
CA ALA A 292 5.84 33.13 -27.25
C ALA A 292 7.14 32.92 -26.45
N ARG A 293 7.07 32.29 -25.30
CA ARG A 293 8.22 31.92 -24.46
C ARG A 293 8.85 30.57 -24.82
N GLY A 294 8.34 29.89 -25.85
CA GLY A 294 8.82 28.58 -26.29
C GLY A 294 8.58 27.46 -25.30
N GLN A 295 7.57 27.62 -24.41
CA GLN A 295 7.21 26.62 -23.41
C GLN A 295 6.12 25.68 -23.90
N LEU A 296 5.34 26.10 -24.89
CA LEU A 296 4.28 25.32 -25.52
C LEU A 296 4.34 25.46 -27.05
N SER A 297 3.67 24.53 -27.72
CA SER A 297 3.38 24.64 -29.16
C SER A 297 1.87 24.47 -29.36
N TYR A 298 1.29 25.10 -30.38
CA TYR A 298 -0.09 24.85 -30.74
C TYR A 298 -0.25 23.42 -31.25
N THR A 299 -1.31 22.73 -30.81
CA THR A 299 -1.71 21.42 -31.31
C THR A 299 -2.82 21.56 -32.35
N GLN A 300 -3.12 20.51 -33.10
CA GLN A 300 -4.23 20.51 -34.07
C GLN A 300 -5.61 20.53 -33.39
N GLU A 301 -5.69 20.23 -32.09
CA GLU A 301 -6.93 20.06 -31.33
C GLU A 301 -7.33 21.32 -30.57
N GLY A 302 -6.42 22.29 -30.42
CA GLY A 302 -6.69 23.61 -29.82
C GLY A 302 -5.66 24.07 -28.78
N PRO A 303 -5.71 25.36 -28.38
CA PRO A 303 -4.69 25.94 -27.52
C PRO A 303 -4.75 25.44 -26.06
N LEU A 304 -5.91 25.00 -25.53
CA LEU A 304 -6.04 24.58 -24.13
C LEU A 304 -5.46 23.17 -23.87
N GLU A 305 -5.49 22.28 -24.83
CA GLU A 305 -4.91 20.94 -24.71
C GLU A 305 -3.38 20.98 -24.73
N SER A 306 -2.81 22.07 -25.24
CA SER A 306 -1.36 22.30 -25.24
C SER A 306 -0.78 22.44 -23.84
N ILE A 307 -1.57 22.83 -22.84
CA ILE A 307 -1.12 23.02 -21.45
C ILE A 307 -0.65 21.71 -20.81
N ASP A 308 -1.24 20.58 -21.19
CA ASP A 308 -0.84 19.25 -20.67
C ASP A 308 0.56 18.83 -21.15
N ASN A 309 1.08 19.46 -22.18
CA ASN A 309 2.43 19.26 -22.69
C ASN A 309 3.48 20.16 -22.00
N LEU A 310 3.06 21.02 -21.05
CA LEU A 310 3.97 21.91 -20.35
C LEU A 310 4.97 21.13 -19.52
N GLU A 311 6.23 21.52 -19.55
CA GLU A 311 7.26 20.85 -18.79
C GLU A 311 6.94 20.93 -17.28
N PRO A 312 6.97 19.78 -16.54
CA PRO A 312 6.48 19.70 -15.16
C PRO A 312 7.12 20.67 -14.17
N THR A 313 8.40 20.97 -14.35
CA THR A 313 9.13 21.91 -13.48
C THR A 313 8.71 23.36 -13.75
N TYR A 314 8.40 23.70 -15.00
CA TYR A 314 7.88 25.01 -15.37
C TYR A 314 6.44 25.19 -14.86
N ALA A 315 5.60 24.18 -15.01
CA ALA A 315 4.24 24.18 -14.48
C ALA A 315 4.20 24.34 -12.96
N ALA A 316 5.03 23.63 -12.23
CA ALA A 316 5.15 23.75 -10.78
C ALA A 316 5.55 25.18 -10.36
N ARG A 317 6.48 25.81 -11.09
CA ARG A 317 6.95 27.17 -10.84
C ARG A 317 5.85 28.21 -11.11
N MET A 318 5.09 28.04 -12.18
CA MET A 318 3.95 28.88 -12.54
C MET A 318 2.84 28.79 -11.49
N LEU A 319 2.51 27.61 -11.01
CA LEU A 319 1.47 27.35 -10.01
C LEU A 319 1.91 27.72 -8.57
N SER A 320 3.22 27.87 -8.32
CA SER A 320 3.73 28.25 -6.99
C SER A 320 3.51 29.74 -6.66
N ASP A 321 3.44 30.60 -7.68
CA ASP A 321 3.17 32.03 -7.53
C ASP A 321 2.31 32.54 -8.71
N PRO A 322 0.99 32.26 -8.67
CA PRO A 322 0.06 32.59 -9.75
C PRO A 322 -0.04 34.11 -10.03
N ASP A 323 0.03 34.94 -8.99
CA ASP A 323 -0.13 36.38 -9.14
C ASP A 323 1.05 37.02 -9.88
N ARG A 324 2.25 36.58 -9.58
CA ARG A 324 3.45 36.99 -10.30
C ARG A 324 3.41 36.58 -11.77
N PHE A 325 2.91 35.36 -12.04
CA PHE A 325 2.77 34.86 -13.40
C PHE A 325 1.73 35.65 -14.18
N VAL A 326 0.57 35.94 -13.59
CA VAL A 326 -0.49 36.77 -14.19
C VAL A 326 0.03 38.17 -14.51
N SER A 327 0.82 38.78 -13.64
CA SER A 327 1.45 40.10 -13.90
C SER A 327 2.33 40.05 -15.15
N ALA A 328 3.14 38.99 -15.29
CA ALA A 328 4.00 38.84 -16.47
C ALA A 328 3.20 38.61 -17.78
N VAL A 329 2.09 37.88 -17.73
CA VAL A 329 1.17 37.69 -18.86
C VAL A 329 0.53 39.05 -19.24
N THR A 330 0.05 39.81 -18.26
CA THR A 330 -0.60 41.10 -18.47
C THR A 330 0.36 42.12 -19.09
N GLU A 331 1.60 42.20 -18.60
CA GLU A 331 2.65 43.07 -19.16
C GLU A 331 2.98 42.68 -20.61
N TRP A 332 3.08 41.37 -20.89
CA TRP A 332 3.34 40.89 -22.24
C TRP A 332 2.20 41.22 -23.20
N VAL A 333 0.92 41.02 -22.81
CA VAL A 333 -0.26 41.38 -23.59
C VAL A 333 -0.27 42.88 -23.91
N ALA A 334 -0.02 43.71 -22.89
CA ALA A 334 0.03 45.18 -23.07
C ALA A 334 1.14 45.64 -24.02
N ALA A 335 2.27 44.93 -24.05
CA ALA A 335 3.38 45.21 -24.97
C ALA A 335 3.02 44.83 -26.42
N ASN A 336 2.36 43.66 -26.62
CA ASN A 336 2.07 43.14 -27.95
C ASN A 336 0.81 43.74 -28.58
N GLN A 337 -0.14 44.30 -27.77
CA GLN A 337 -1.28 45.07 -28.32
C GLN A 337 -0.88 46.41 -28.92
N LYS A 338 0.30 46.95 -28.55
CA LYS A 338 0.82 48.19 -29.13
C LYS A 338 1.46 48.02 -30.52
N GLU A 339 1.86 46.81 -30.89
CA GLU A 339 2.46 46.52 -32.20
C GLU A 339 1.44 46.16 -33.28
N GLY A 340 0.15 45.94 -32.94
CA GLY A 340 -0.93 45.61 -33.87
C GLY A 340 -1.74 46.80 -34.40
N THR A 341 -1.30 48.04 -34.14
CA THR A 341 -1.99 49.27 -34.64
C THR A 341 -1.02 50.12 -35.46
N VAL A 342 -0.63 49.58 -36.62
CA VAL A 342 -0.06 50.39 -37.73
C VAL A 342 -0.67 49.90 -39.04
#